data_a76cd62a64bdd3b9d184990e823c196e
#
_entry.id   a76cd62a64bdd3b9d184990e823c196e
#
_cell.length_a   1.000
_cell.length_b   1.000
_cell.length_c   1.000
_cell.angle_alpha   90.00
_cell.angle_beta   90.00
_cell.angle_gamma   90.00
#
_symmetry.space_group_name_H-M   'P 1'
#
loop_
_entity.id
_entity.type
_entity.pdbx_description
1 polymer ?
#
loop_
_entity_poly.entity_id
_entity_poly.type
_entity_poly.pdbx_seq_one_letter_code
_entity_poly.pdbx_strand_id
1 'polypeptide(L)'
;MATPIPPNQARFTPAEVARATGGTLVRDGRPLGSVSTDTRTISPGALYVALRGESFDGHRFLPQAAAAGAGGVLISTAGDFPPAGSVIRVADTRVALGDLARHHRERWAASGERKLVSVGGSAGKTTTTRAIAALLDVLRPGEVQSTPGNLNNDVGLPMTLLLLDEQHHLGVVEIGTSHRGEIARLAAVARPDVAVLTLVAPEHTEGIGTLEDVAEEEGDLLAALGEDGVAIGNGDDARVAAQIGRSPASRKVLYGFGEGCSLRALAREPRGLGGSLLRVAANGGAPVDYDVPLPGEAGALAALAAVAAARAVVGADVPPEALRAALLRVAAVRDGRFAAETLADGTVLLDDTYNSNTGSARSSLKTARELADQLHRRLVLVLGEMREMGPLAAQEHDEVARLAVAAAPTLLVAVNGEAERFARAAQEAGIASAFFSTGEEAAPHVARLVRPGDVVLVKASRGVRLETVASALRAAR
;
A
#
# COMPACT_ATOMS: atom_id res chain seq x y z
N MET A 1 4.05 12.58 -8.17
CA MET A 1 3.95 12.03 -9.54
C MET A 1 3.27 10.67 -9.44
N ALA A 2 2.49 10.26 -10.45
CA ALA A 2 1.94 8.91 -10.50
C ALA A 2 3.08 7.89 -10.66
N THR A 3 2.91 6.70 -10.06
CA THR A 3 3.88 5.60 -10.24
C THR A 3 3.91 5.18 -11.72
N PRO A 4 5.08 5.16 -12.38
CA PRO A 4 5.19 4.64 -13.72
C PRO A 4 4.80 3.15 -13.76
N ILE A 5 4.08 2.74 -14.78
CA ILE A 5 3.75 1.32 -15.00
C ILE A 5 4.97 0.68 -15.68
N PRO A 6 5.60 -0.34 -15.07
CA PRO A 6 6.74 -1.02 -15.70
C PRO A 6 6.31 -1.77 -16.97
N PRO A 7 7.19 -1.93 -17.95
CA PRO A 7 6.94 -2.80 -19.09
C PRO A 7 6.84 -4.26 -18.62
N ASN A 8 5.97 -5.03 -19.28
CA ASN A 8 5.78 -6.46 -19.03
C ASN A 8 6.11 -7.28 -20.27
N GLN A 9 6.19 -8.60 -20.12
CA GLN A 9 6.43 -9.58 -21.19
C GLN A 9 5.25 -10.57 -21.33
N ALA A 10 4.06 -10.17 -20.88
CA ALA A 10 2.86 -11.00 -20.96
C ALA A 10 2.44 -11.20 -22.43
N ARG A 11 2.52 -12.44 -22.91
CA ARG A 11 2.24 -12.79 -24.31
C ARG A 11 0.87 -13.38 -24.48
N PHE A 12 0.19 -12.96 -25.55
CA PHE A 12 -1.13 -13.43 -25.92
C PHE A 12 -1.28 -13.55 -27.44
N THR A 13 -2.07 -14.50 -27.90
CA THR A 13 -2.66 -14.42 -29.26
C THR A 13 -3.88 -13.50 -29.21
N PRO A 14 -4.25 -12.84 -30.33
CA PRO A 14 -5.47 -12.02 -30.38
C PRO A 14 -6.75 -12.80 -30.03
N ALA A 15 -6.82 -14.07 -30.39
CA ALA A 15 -7.92 -14.97 -30.04
C ALA A 15 -7.98 -15.26 -28.52
N GLU A 16 -6.84 -15.39 -27.86
CA GLU A 16 -6.78 -15.50 -26.39
C GLU A 16 -7.28 -14.23 -25.70
N VAL A 17 -6.85 -13.05 -26.18
CA VAL A 17 -7.36 -11.77 -25.65
C VAL A 17 -8.88 -11.71 -25.78
N ALA A 18 -9.43 -11.97 -26.97
CA ALA A 18 -10.87 -11.96 -27.20
C ALA A 18 -11.61 -12.93 -26.24
N ARG A 19 -11.12 -14.15 -26.11
CA ARG A 19 -11.71 -15.16 -25.22
C ARG A 19 -11.63 -14.77 -23.75
N ALA A 20 -10.45 -14.32 -23.27
CA ALA A 20 -10.21 -13.95 -21.89
C ALA A 20 -11.06 -12.76 -21.45
N THR A 21 -11.31 -11.82 -22.36
CA THR A 21 -12.06 -10.57 -22.10
C THR A 21 -13.54 -10.63 -22.48
N GLY A 22 -14.03 -11.77 -22.99
CA GLY A 22 -15.38 -11.86 -23.57
C GLY A 22 -15.60 -10.94 -24.78
N GLY A 23 -14.52 -10.49 -25.41
CA GLY A 23 -14.54 -9.55 -26.53
C GLY A 23 -14.73 -10.19 -27.89
N THR A 24 -14.97 -9.34 -28.88
CA THR A 24 -15.05 -9.74 -30.29
C THR A 24 -13.72 -9.46 -30.99
N LEU A 25 -13.15 -10.46 -31.61
CA LEU A 25 -11.98 -10.29 -32.51
C LEU A 25 -12.48 -9.68 -33.83
N VAL A 26 -12.31 -8.36 -33.96
CA VAL A 26 -12.75 -7.61 -35.15
C VAL A 26 -11.75 -7.79 -36.30
N ARG A 27 -10.46 -7.85 -35.95
CA ARG A 27 -9.37 -8.08 -36.90
C ARG A 27 -8.27 -8.90 -36.24
N ASP A 28 -7.86 -9.99 -36.87
CA ASP A 28 -6.76 -10.83 -36.39
C ASP A 28 -5.41 -10.25 -36.77
N GLY A 29 -4.33 -10.78 -36.15
CA GLY A 29 -2.97 -10.30 -36.37
C GLY A 29 -1.92 -11.23 -35.77
N ARG A 30 -0.73 -10.69 -35.58
CA ARG A 30 0.39 -11.43 -34.98
C ARG A 30 0.21 -11.58 -33.46
N PRO A 31 0.88 -12.56 -32.85
CA PRO A 31 0.95 -12.62 -31.38
C PRO A 31 1.45 -11.31 -30.77
N LEU A 32 0.89 -10.97 -29.62
CA LEU A 32 1.15 -9.75 -28.85
C LEU A 32 2.21 -10.05 -27.80
N GLY A 33 3.26 -9.23 -27.72
CA GLY A 33 4.45 -9.47 -26.88
C GLY A 33 4.39 -8.87 -25.48
N SER A 34 3.44 -7.96 -25.23
CA SER A 34 3.24 -7.27 -23.98
C SER A 34 1.89 -6.56 -23.95
N VAL A 35 1.51 -5.97 -22.81
CA VAL A 35 0.31 -5.14 -22.65
C VAL A 35 0.70 -3.76 -22.14
N SER A 36 0.14 -2.70 -22.72
CA SER A 36 0.39 -1.32 -22.31
C SER A 36 -0.87 -0.47 -22.32
N THR A 37 -0.98 0.45 -21.38
CA THR A 37 -2.00 1.48 -21.31
C THR A 37 -1.47 2.88 -21.63
N ASP A 38 -0.15 2.99 -21.95
CA ASP A 38 0.54 4.26 -22.17
C ASP A 38 1.33 4.24 -23.49
N THR A 39 0.93 5.08 -24.43
CA THR A 39 1.57 5.18 -25.77
C THR A 39 2.98 5.76 -25.73
N ARG A 40 3.38 6.41 -24.63
CA ARG A 40 4.73 6.99 -24.48
C ARG A 40 5.79 5.94 -24.15
N THR A 41 5.36 4.81 -23.55
CA THR A 41 6.25 3.73 -23.10
C THR A 41 5.92 2.38 -23.76
N ILE A 42 5.02 2.37 -24.75
CA ILE A 42 4.59 1.15 -25.43
C ILE A 42 5.74 0.52 -26.21
N SER A 43 5.91 -0.78 -26.06
CA SER A 43 6.89 -1.56 -26.85
C SER A 43 6.30 -2.01 -28.19
N PRO A 44 7.10 -2.12 -29.24
CA PRO A 44 6.64 -2.70 -30.52
C PRO A 44 6.05 -4.10 -30.33
N GLY A 45 4.93 -4.36 -30.99
CA GLY A 45 4.20 -5.62 -30.86
C GLY A 45 3.29 -5.73 -29.61
N ALA A 46 3.20 -4.70 -28.77
CA ALA A 46 2.33 -4.70 -27.58
C ALA A 46 0.84 -4.60 -27.94
N LEU A 47 -0.01 -5.11 -27.06
CA LEU A 47 -1.43 -4.78 -27.01
C LEU A 47 -1.61 -3.42 -26.33
N TYR A 48 -2.13 -2.43 -27.05
CA TYR A 48 -2.53 -1.17 -26.45
C TYR A 48 -3.96 -1.27 -25.91
N VAL A 49 -4.16 -1.02 -24.62
CA VAL A 49 -5.49 -0.97 -23.99
C VAL A 49 -5.97 0.48 -23.92
N ALA A 50 -6.98 0.83 -24.71
CA ALA A 50 -7.54 2.17 -24.75
C ALA A 50 -8.47 2.40 -23.56
N LEU A 51 -7.91 2.70 -22.38
CA LEU A 51 -8.67 2.96 -21.16
C LEU A 51 -9.53 4.21 -21.29
N ARG A 52 -10.73 4.17 -20.70
CA ARG A 52 -11.63 5.30 -20.59
C ARG A 52 -11.83 5.64 -19.11
N GLY A 53 -11.66 6.90 -18.74
CA GLY A 53 -11.94 7.48 -17.43
C GLY A 53 -12.91 8.66 -17.55
N GLU A 54 -13.25 9.29 -16.45
CA GLU A 54 -14.18 10.43 -16.40
C GLU A 54 -13.73 11.61 -17.27
N SER A 55 -12.45 11.95 -17.20
CA SER A 55 -11.85 13.09 -17.93
C SER A 55 -10.87 12.66 -19.02
N PHE A 56 -10.69 11.37 -19.27
CA PHE A 56 -9.67 10.82 -20.15
C PHE A 56 -10.25 9.73 -21.05
N ASP A 57 -9.90 9.78 -22.36
CA ASP A 57 -10.28 8.74 -23.32
C ASP A 57 -9.05 8.28 -24.12
N GLY A 58 -8.57 7.06 -23.80
CA GLY A 58 -7.43 6.41 -24.42
C GLY A 58 -7.62 6.13 -25.92
N HIS A 59 -8.88 6.08 -26.41
CA HIS A 59 -9.14 5.87 -27.85
C HIS A 59 -8.60 7.01 -28.73
N ARG A 60 -8.43 8.22 -28.17
CA ARG A 60 -7.82 9.35 -28.88
C ARG A 60 -6.36 9.13 -29.25
N PHE A 61 -5.70 8.17 -28.59
CA PHE A 61 -4.28 7.85 -28.76
C PHE A 61 -4.04 6.61 -29.65
N LEU A 62 -5.08 6.06 -30.29
CA LEU A 62 -4.92 4.93 -31.20
C LEU A 62 -3.95 5.21 -32.36
N PRO A 63 -3.94 6.41 -33.00
CA PRO A 63 -2.94 6.74 -34.01
C PRO A 63 -1.51 6.72 -33.47
N GLN A 64 -1.30 7.25 -32.24
CA GLN A 64 0.01 7.26 -31.60
C GLN A 64 0.47 5.83 -31.23
N ALA A 65 -0.45 4.98 -30.72
CA ALA A 65 -0.15 3.57 -30.44
C ALA A 65 0.27 2.85 -31.73
N ALA A 66 -0.44 3.07 -32.83
CA ALA A 66 -0.09 2.51 -34.13
C ALA A 66 1.28 3.00 -34.62
N ALA A 67 1.56 4.30 -34.53
CA ALA A 67 2.85 4.89 -34.90
C ALA A 67 4.01 4.37 -34.05
N ALA A 68 3.77 4.07 -32.79
CA ALA A 68 4.74 3.45 -31.87
C ALA A 68 4.90 1.93 -32.07
N GLY A 69 4.20 1.34 -33.05
CA GLY A 69 4.34 -0.07 -33.42
C GLY A 69 3.52 -1.04 -32.58
N ALA A 70 2.38 -0.62 -32.01
CA ALA A 70 1.45 -1.52 -31.33
C ALA A 70 1.09 -2.70 -32.25
N GLY A 71 1.15 -3.93 -31.73
CA GLY A 71 0.75 -5.15 -32.42
C GLY A 71 -0.75 -5.37 -32.46
N GLY A 72 -1.49 -4.70 -31.57
CA GLY A 72 -2.96 -4.74 -31.50
C GLY A 72 -3.52 -3.71 -30.55
N VAL A 73 -4.84 -3.57 -30.58
CA VAL A 73 -5.60 -2.64 -29.74
C VAL A 73 -6.83 -3.32 -29.10
N LEU A 74 -7.04 -3.01 -27.82
CA LEU A 74 -8.26 -3.36 -27.06
C LEU A 74 -9.07 -2.10 -26.86
N ILE A 75 -10.31 -2.09 -27.39
CA ILE A 75 -11.14 -0.90 -27.52
C ILE A 75 -12.59 -1.17 -27.09
N SER A 76 -13.33 -0.12 -26.71
CA SER A 76 -14.75 -0.21 -26.38
C SER A 76 -15.66 0.56 -27.34
N THR A 77 -15.13 1.28 -28.32
CA THR A 77 -15.91 2.04 -29.29
C THR A 77 -15.93 1.39 -30.67
N ALA A 78 -17.02 1.61 -31.43
CA ALA A 78 -17.07 1.27 -32.84
C ALA A 78 -16.55 2.46 -33.68
N GLY A 79 -15.88 2.19 -34.80
CA GLY A 79 -15.37 3.22 -35.71
C GLY A 79 -14.25 2.72 -36.60
N ASP A 80 -13.69 3.60 -37.45
CA ASP A 80 -12.53 3.32 -38.26
C ASP A 80 -11.27 3.35 -37.37
N PHE A 81 -10.52 2.26 -37.40
CA PHE A 81 -9.30 2.11 -36.62
C PHE A 81 -8.08 2.12 -37.54
N PRO A 82 -6.95 2.74 -37.08
CA PRO A 82 -5.71 2.71 -37.83
C PRO A 82 -5.32 1.27 -38.22
N PRO A 83 -4.61 1.04 -39.29
CA PRO A 83 -4.17 -0.29 -39.74
C PRO A 83 -3.01 -0.82 -38.88
N ALA A 84 -3.24 -0.89 -37.56
CA ALA A 84 -2.28 -1.37 -36.58
C ALA A 84 -2.71 -2.75 -36.09
N GLY A 85 -2.12 -3.81 -36.63
CA GLY A 85 -2.22 -5.16 -36.09
C GLY A 85 -3.65 -5.66 -35.82
N SER A 86 -3.85 -6.38 -34.72
CA SER A 86 -5.13 -6.94 -34.29
C SER A 86 -6.05 -5.92 -33.64
N VAL A 87 -7.36 -6.12 -33.76
CA VAL A 87 -8.37 -5.27 -33.11
C VAL A 87 -9.35 -6.16 -32.35
N ILE A 88 -9.40 -5.97 -31.05
CA ILE A 88 -10.32 -6.65 -30.16
C ILE A 88 -11.28 -5.60 -29.56
N ARG A 89 -12.56 -5.82 -29.67
CA ARG A 89 -13.60 -4.95 -29.13
C ARG A 89 -14.29 -5.58 -27.94
N VAL A 90 -14.39 -4.82 -26.84
CA VAL A 90 -15.02 -5.20 -25.58
C VAL A 90 -16.09 -4.18 -25.18
N ALA A 91 -16.91 -4.50 -24.20
CA ALA A 91 -17.88 -3.56 -23.63
C ALA A 91 -17.18 -2.46 -22.81
N ASP A 92 -16.22 -2.84 -21.98
CA ASP A 92 -15.44 -1.96 -21.11
C ASP A 92 -13.97 -2.39 -21.10
N THR A 93 -13.06 -1.48 -21.47
CA THR A 93 -11.63 -1.75 -21.57
C THR A 93 -10.95 -1.89 -20.21
N ARG A 94 -11.52 -1.30 -19.15
CA ARG A 94 -11.01 -1.40 -17.79
C ARG A 94 -11.32 -2.76 -17.18
N VAL A 95 -12.57 -3.22 -17.33
CA VAL A 95 -12.98 -4.58 -16.95
C VAL A 95 -12.18 -5.61 -17.74
N ALA A 96 -12.04 -5.42 -19.04
CA ALA A 96 -11.28 -6.32 -19.91
C ALA A 96 -9.79 -6.39 -19.56
N LEU A 97 -9.16 -5.30 -19.11
CA LEU A 97 -7.79 -5.32 -18.59
C LEU A 97 -7.69 -6.23 -17.35
N GLY A 98 -8.64 -6.14 -16.43
CA GLY A 98 -8.74 -7.02 -15.26
C GLY A 98 -8.91 -8.50 -15.67
N ASP A 99 -9.81 -8.79 -16.60
CA ASP A 99 -10.04 -10.15 -17.09
C ASP A 99 -8.82 -10.74 -17.78
N LEU A 100 -8.11 -9.93 -18.57
CA LEU A 100 -6.87 -10.34 -19.22
C LEU A 100 -5.76 -10.64 -18.19
N ALA A 101 -5.62 -9.80 -17.16
CA ALA A 101 -4.68 -10.00 -16.07
C ALA A 101 -5.03 -11.24 -15.24
N ARG A 102 -6.32 -11.48 -14.94
CA ARG A 102 -6.78 -12.71 -14.30
C ARG A 102 -6.42 -13.95 -15.11
N HIS A 103 -6.67 -13.95 -16.41
CA HIS A 103 -6.31 -15.05 -17.30
C HIS A 103 -4.79 -15.29 -17.29
N HIS A 104 -3.98 -14.23 -17.31
CA HIS A 104 -2.53 -14.33 -17.19
C HIS A 104 -2.10 -14.93 -15.85
N ARG A 105 -2.69 -14.45 -14.74
CA ARG A 105 -2.43 -14.96 -13.39
C ARG A 105 -2.79 -16.46 -13.27
N GLU A 106 -3.94 -16.88 -13.82
CA GLU A 106 -4.37 -18.29 -13.82
C GLU A 106 -3.40 -19.18 -14.62
N ARG A 107 -2.96 -18.72 -15.78
CA ARG A 107 -1.98 -19.41 -16.62
C ARG A 107 -0.61 -19.51 -15.91
N TRP A 108 -0.19 -18.42 -15.26
CA TRP A 108 1.02 -18.41 -14.43
C TRP A 108 0.91 -19.42 -13.29
N ALA A 109 -0.18 -19.46 -12.55
CA ALA A 109 -0.37 -20.41 -11.45
C ALA A 109 -0.37 -21.87 -11.90
N ALA A 110 -0.92 -22.17 -13.08
CA ALA A 110 -0.98 -23.52 -13.62
C ALA A 110 0.38 -24.07 -14.07
N SER A 111 1.42 -23.24 -14.15
CA SER A 111 2.73 -23.65 -14.68
C SER A 111 3.71 -24.14 -13.59
N GLY A 112 3.26 -24.40 -12.35
CA GLY A 112 4.09 -24.96 -11.27
C GLY A 112 3.60 -24.59 -9.88
N GLU A 113 4.42 -24.84 -8.87
CA GLU A 113 4.15 -24.40 -7.50
C GLU A 113 4.35 -22.87 -7.39
N ARG A 114 3.26 -22.13 -7.57
CA ARG A 114 3.25 -20.68 -7.58
C ARG A 114 2.18 -20.14 -6.65
N LYS A 115 2.51 -19.12 -5.87
CA LYS A 115 1.63 -18.54 -4.87
C LYS A 115 1.54 -17.02 -4.99
N LEU A 116 0.34 -16.48 -4.86
CA LEU A 116 0.09 -15.05 -4.81
C LEU A 116 -0.39 -14.65 -3.41
N VAL A 117 0.32 -13.70 -2.81
CA VAL A 117 -0.07 -13.04 -1.56
C VAL A 117 -0.70 -11.70 -1.88
N SER A 118 -1.89 -11.43 -1.37
CA SER A 118 -2.53 -10.11 -1.47
C SER A 118 -2.62 -9.44 -0.11
N VAL A 119 -2.35 -8.14 -0.06
CA VAL A 119 -2.34 -7.34 1.16
C VAL A 119 -3.36 -6.21 1.04
N GLY A 120 -4.31 -6.16 1.98
CA GLY A 120 -5.34 -5.12 2.12
C GLY A 120 -5.34 -4.49 3.51
N GLY A 121 -6.28 -3.56 3.74
CA GLY A 121 -6.48 -2.85 5.00
C GLY A 121 -6.33 -1.34 4.88
N SER A 122 -6.91 -0.59 5.80
CA SER A 122 -6.94 0.88 5.76
C SER A 122 -5.55 1.51 5.96
N ALA A 123 -4.65 0.89 6.74
CA ALA A 123 -3.31 1.41 6.99
C ALA A 123 -2.27 0.28 7.03
N GLY A 124 -1.02 0.59 6.69
CA GLY A 124 0.09 -0.37 6.74
C GLY A 124 0.24 -1.25 5.50
N LYS A 125 -0.69 -1.21 4.52
CA LYS A 125 -0.66 -2.01 3.28
C LYS A 125 0.72 -2.05 2.63
N THR A 126 1.25 -0.91 2.24
CA THR A 126 2.51 -0.83 1.47
C THR A 126 3.72 -1.29 2.27
N THR A 127 3.82 -0.92 3.56
CA THR A 127 4.92 -1.37 4.42
C THR A 127 4.89 -2.89 4.59
N THR A 128 3.69 -3.45 4.81
CA THR A 128 3.49 -4.90 4.94
C THR A 128 3.78 -5.63 3.61
N THR A 129 3.28 -5.12 2.48
CA THR A 129 3.58 -5.68 1.14
C THR A 129 5.08 -5.73 0.89
N ARG A 130 5.80 -4.64 1.18
CA ARG A 130 7.26 -4.57 1.05
C ARG A 130 7.98 -5.50 2.00
N ALA A 131 7.53 -5.61 3.26
CA ALA A 131 8.13 -6.51 4.24
C ALA A 131 7.97 -7.97 3.81
N ILE A 132 6.80 -8.37 3.35
CA ILE A 132 6.53 -9.70 2.81
C ILE A 132 7.40 -9.96 1.57
N ALA A 133 7.37 -9.06 0.59
CA ALA A 133 8.12 -9.22 -0.66
C ALA A 133 9.63 -9.31 -0.42
N ALA A 134 10.17 -8.42 0.43
CA ALA A 134 11.59 -8.42 0.76
C ALA A 134 12.01 -9.70 1.52
N LEU A 135 11.16 -10.20 2.43
CA LEU A 135 11.45 -11.44 3.16
C LEU A 135 11.41 -12.64 2.22
N LEU A 136 10.40 -12.73 1.37
CA LEU A 136 10.30 -13.81 0.39
C LEU A 136 11.47 -13.76 -0.61
N ASP A 137 11.92 -12.57 -1.04
CA ASP A 137 13.08 -12.42 -1.92
C ASP A 137 14.41 -12.80 -1.24
N VAL A 138 14.54 -12.60 0.08
CA VAL A 138 15.69 -13.13 0.85
C VAL A 138 15.65 -14.66 0.91
N LEU A 139 14.46 -15.25 1.07
CA LEU A 139 14.28 -16.72 1.16
C LEU A 139 14.32 -17.41 -0.22
N ARG A 140 13.89 -16.71 -1.27
CA ARG A 140 13.79 -17.19 -2.66
C ARG A 140 14.28 -16.09 -3.63
N PRO A 141 15.59 -15.85 -3.72
CA PRO A 141 16.16 -14.74 -4.47
C PRO A 141 15.82 -14.80 -5.96
N GLY A 142 15.27 -13.68 -6.49
CA GLY A 142 14.91 -13.53 -7.89
C GLY A 142 13.60 -14.21 -8.31
N GLU A 143 12.89 -14.87 -7.38
CA GLU A 143 11.62 -15.55 -7.67
C GLU A 143 10.37 -14.72 -7.32
N VAL A 144 10.53 -13.49 -6.80
CA VAL A 144 9.46 -12.70 -6.23
C VAL A 144 9.12 -11.49 -7.10
N GLN A 145 7.88 -11.39 -7.58
CA GLN A 145 7.31 -10.17 -8.17
C GLN A 145 6.44 -9.47 -7.13
N SER A 146 6.59 -8.15 -7.00
CA SER A 146 5.75 -7.38 -6.07
C SER A 146 5.19 -6.12 -6.71
N THR A 147 4.15 -5.53 -6.07
CA THR A 147 3.53 -4.28 -6.52
C THR A 147 4.53 -3.15 -6.62
N PRO A 148 4.76 -2.57 -7.82
CA PRO A 148 5.59 -1.38 -7.95
C PRO A 148 4.86 -0.14 -7.40
N GLY A 149 5.50 0.57 -6.47
CA GLY A 149 4.96 1.82 -5.93
C GLY A 149 3.60 1.67 -5.26
N ASN A 150 2.56 2.22 -5.88
CA ASN A 150 1.16 2.18 -5.43
C ASN A 150 0.19 1.67 -6.51
N LEU A 151 0.62 0.74 -7.35
CA LEU A 151 -0.20 0.15 -8.42
C LEU A 151 -1.18 -0.89 -7.84
N ASN A 152 -2.16 -0.44 -7.05
CA ASN A 152 -3.05 -1.26 -6.23
C ASN A 152 -4.54 -1.12 -6.57
N ASN A 153 -4.89 -0.38 -7.63
CA ASN A 153 -6.26 -0.13 -8.08
C ASN A 153 -6.61 -0.95 -9.34
N ASP A 154 -7.76 -0.68 -9.94
CA ASP A 154 -8.34 -1.37 -11.11
C ASP A 154 -7.54 -1.25 -12.42
N VAL A 155 -6.50 -0.44 -12.46
CA VAL A 155 -5.50 -0.40 -13.54
C VAL A 155 -4.15 -0.93 -13.04
N GLY A 156 -3.73 -0.49 -11.87
CA GLY A 156 -2.42 -0.82 -11.31
C GLY A 156 -2.26 -2.29 -10.94
N LEU A 157 -3.26 -2.89 -10.28
CA LEU A 157 -3.22 -4.32 -9.94
C LEU A 157 -3.18 -5.22 -11.19
N PRO A 158 -4.04 -5.06 -12.22
CA PRO A 158 -3.91 -5.80 -13.46
C PRO A 158 -2.52 -5.68 -14.10
N MET A 159 -1.99 -4.46 -14.18
CA MET A 159 -0.66 -4.24 -14.76
C MET A 159 0.46 -4.87 -13.91
N THR A 160 0.31 -4.93 -12.58
CA THR A 160 1.23 -5.66 -11.69
C THR A 160 1.18 -7.18 -11.93
N LEU A 161 -0.03 -7.75 -12.09
CA LEU A 161 -0.18 -9.18 -12.38
C LEU A 161 0.42 -9.57 -13.74
N LEU A 162 0.35 -8.69 -14.73
CA LEU A 162 0.97 -8.90 -16.04
C LEU A 162 2.51 -8.89 -16.01
N LEU A 163 3.14 -8.47 -14.90
CA LEU A 163 4.58 -8.60 -14.68
C LEU A 163 5.02 -10.01 -14.26
N LEU A 164 4.09 -10.86 -13.85
CA LEU A 164 4.39 -12.25 -13.50
C LEU A 164 4.88 -13.01 -14.75
N ASP A 165 6.02 -13.66 -14.64
CA ASP A 165 6.62 -14.45 -15.70
C ASP A 165 7.12 -15.82 -15.22
N GLU A 166 7.87 -16.52 -16.03
CA GLU A 166 8.36 -17.88 -15.74
C GLU A 166 9.37 -17.91 -14.59
N GLN A 167 10.09 -16.82 -14.33
CA GLN A 167 11.08 -16.73 -13.26
C GLN A 167 10.41 -16.53 -11.89
N HIS A 168 9.22 -15.92 -11.88
CA HIS A 168 8.51 -15.64 -10.65
C HIS A 168 7.72 -16.86 -10.18
N HIS A 169 8.02 -17.32 -8.98
CA HIS A 169 7.26 -18.37 -8.28
C HIS A 169 6.34 -17.78 -7.22
N LEU A 170 6.62 -16.56 -6.80
CA LEU A 170 5.88 -15.84 -5.76
C LEU A 170 5.46 -14.46 -6.26
N GLY A 171 4.21 -14.11 -6.02
CA GLY A 171 3.69 -12.77 -6.24
C GLY A 171 3.25 -12.15 -4.91
N VAL A 172 3.51 -10.85 -4.70
CA VAL A 172 3.03 -10.09 -3.55
C VAL A 172 2.37 -8.83 -4.06
N VAL A 173 1.04 -8.73 -3.96
CA VAL A 173 0.29 -7.60 -4.49
C VAL A 173 -0.45 -6.84 -3.40
N GLU A 174 -0.40 -5.52 -3.50
CA GLU A 174 -1.22 -4.62 -2.70
C GLU A 174 -2.57 -4.43 -3.37
N ILE A 175 -3.65 -4.48 -2.58
CA ILE A 175 -5.00 -4.17 -3.03
C ILE A 175 -5.53 -2.98 -2.22
N GLY A 176 -6.00 -1.95 -2.90
CA GLY A 176 -6.56 -0.75 -2.32
C GLY A 176 -7.91 -0.41 -2.93
N THR A 177 -8.73 0.29 -2.16
CA THR A 177 -10.07 0.72 -2.54
C THR A 177 -10.28 2.20 -2.27
N SER A 178 -11.25 2.79 -2.94
CA SER A 178 -11.81 4.10 -2.67
C SER A 178 -13.35 4.07 -2.65
N HIS A 179 -13.97 2.99 -3.16
CA HIS A 179 -15.42 2.83 -3.25
C HIS A 179 -15.83 1.39 -2.93
N ARG A 180 -17.08 1.23 -2.51
CA ARG A 180 -17.65 -0.10 -2.22
C ARG A 180 -17.59 -1.04 -3.42
N GLY A 181 -17.27 -2.32 -3.16
CA GLY A 181 -17.20 -3.40 -4.13
C GLY A 181 -15.91 -3.43 -4.96
N GLU A 182 -14.96 -2.53 -4.73
CA GLU A 182 -13.68 -2.52 -5.44
C GLU A 182 -12.77 -3.66 -4.98
N ILE A 183 -12.69 -3.92 -3.65
CA ILE A 183 -11.88 -5.03 -3.12
C ILE A 183 -12.36 -6.37 -3.65
N ALA A 184 -13.66 -6.63 -3.63
CA ALA A 184 -14.22 -7.88 -4.16
C ALA A 184 -13.85 -8.08 -5.64
N ARG A 185 -13.94 -7.02 -6.47
CA ARG A 185 -13.55 -7.08 -7.90
C ARG A 185 -12.05 -7.32 -8.08
N LEU A 186 -11.22 -6.60 -7.34
CA LEU A 186 -9.77 -6.73 -7.42
C LEU A 186 -9.29 -8.08 -6.91
N ALA A 187 -9.88 -8.60 -5.84
CA ALA A 187 -9.61 -9.93 -5.32
C ALA A 187 -10.01 -11.03 -6.31
N ALA A 188 -11.13 -10.86 -7.02
CA ALA A 188 -11.56 -11.77 -8.10
C ALA A 188 -10.58 -11.77 -9.29
N VAL A 189 -9.91 -10.65 -9.56
CA VAL A 189 -8.84 -10.53 -10.57
C VAL A 189 -7.55 -11.18 -10.05
N ALA A 190 -7.13 -10.89 -8.83
CA ALA A 190 -5.89 -11.39 -8.24
C ALA A 190 -5.96 -12.88 -7.93
N ARG A 191 -7.10 -13.40 -7.45
CA ARG A 191 -7.28 -14.79 -6.98
C ARG A 191 -6.14 -15.21 -6.05
N PRO A 192 -6.01 -14.58 -4.87
CA PRO A 192 -4.90 -14.83 -3.98
C PRO A 192 -4.94 -16.24 -3.38
N ASP A 193 -3.76 -16.83 -3.14
CA ASP A 193 -3.59 -18.04 -2.33
C ASP A 193 -3.47 -17.70 -0.84
N VAL A 194 -2.94 -16.51 -0.54
CA VAL A 194 -2.79 -15.95 0.80
C VAL A 194 -3.30 -14.52 0.80
N ALA A 195 -4.17 -14.17 1.73
CA ALA A 195 -4.64 -12.81 1.92
C ALA A 195 -4.27 -12.30 3.31
N VAL A 196 -3.74 -11.08 3.38
CA VAL A 196 -3.31 -10.40 4.60
C VAL A 196 -4.12 -9.15 4.80
N LEU A 197 -4.83 -9.05 5.92
CA LEU A 197 -5.56 -7.84 6.32
C LEU A 197 -4.84 -7.17 7.49
N THR A 198 -4.41 -5.90 7.29
CA THR A 198 -3.52 -5.21 8.22
C THR A 198 -4.26 -4.50 9.35
N LEU A 199 -5.12 -3.56 9.01
CA LEU A 199 -5.82 -2.69 9.95
C LEU A 199 -7.10 -2.16 9.31
N VAL A 200 -8.18 -1.99 10.10
CA VAL A 200 -9.41 -1.31 9.69
C VAL A 200 -9.53 0.01 10.45
N ALA A 201 -9.58 1.12 9.72
CA ALA A 201 -9.74 2.46 10.25
C ALA A 201 -10.59 3.32 9.31
N PRO A 202 -11.14 4.45 9.74
CA PRO A 202 -11.83 5.38 8.85
C PRO A 202 -10.89 5.84 7.73
N GLU A 203 -11.22 5.43 6.51
CA GLU A 203 -10.48 5.73 5.27
C GLU A 203 -11.48 5.73 4.11
N HIS A 204 -11.37 6.69 3.19
CA HIS A 204 -12.25 6.79 2.01
C HIS A 204 -13.76 6.76 2.34
N THR A 205 -14.14 7.25 3.53
CA THR A 205 -15.53 7.18 4.01
C THR A 205 -16.50 7.98 3.15
N GLU A 206 -16.02 8.91 2.34
CA GLU A 206 -16.81 9.58 1.32
C GLU A 206 -17.34 8.61 0.24
N GLY A 207 -16.53 7.62 -0.18
CA GLY A 207 -16.89 6.63 -1.20
C GLY A 207 -17.37 5.29 -0.65
N ILE A 208 -17.01 4.96 0.59
CA ILE A 208 -17.33 3.65 1.19
C ILE A 208 -18.48 3.76 2.20
N GLY A 209 -18.49 4.77 3.08
CA GLY A 209 -19.52 4.96 4.10
C GLY A 209 -18.99 4.91 5.52
N THR A 210 -19.62 4.14 6.40
CA THR A 210 -19.28 4.00 7.81
C THR A 210 -18.00 3.17 8.03
N LEU A 211 -17.48 3.17 9.26
CA LEU A 211 -16.32 2.33 9.61
C LEU A 211 -16.64 0.83 9.50
N GLU A 212 -17.88 0.45 9.76
CA GLU A 212 -18.38 -0.91 9.56
C GLU A 212 -18.42 -1.27 8.07
N ASP A 213 -18.82 -0.33 7.21
CA ASP A 213 -18.75 -0.50 5.75
C ASP A 213 -17.31 -0.65 5.26
N VAL A 214 -16.36 0.11 5.83
CA VAL A 214 -14.92 -0.05 5.54
C VAL A 214 -14.43 -1.44 5.97
N ALA A 215 -14.86 -1.92 7.14
CA ALA A 215 -14.50 -3.25 7.61
C ALA A 215 -15.02 -4.37 6.70
N GLU A 216 -16.25 -4.25 6.20
CA GLU A 216 -16.83 -5.20 5.25
C GLU A 216 -16.09 -5.18 3.92
N GLU A 217 -15.86 -3.99 3.36
CA GLU A 217 -15.12 -3.80 2.09
C GLU A 217 -13.73 -4.41 2.17
N GLU A 218 -12.94 -4.06 3.19
CA GLU A 218 -11.60 -4.63 3.38
C GLU A 218 -11.64 -6.14 3.65
N GLY A 219 -12.67 -6.63 4.33
CA GLY A 219 -12.92 -8.04 4.61
C GLY A 219 -13.21 -8.87 3.38
N ASP A 220 -13.70 -8.27 2.29
CA ASP A 220 -13.98 -8.96 1.04
C ASP A 220 -12.71 -9.59 0.42
N LEU A 221 -11.52 -9.05 0.74
CA LEU A 221 -10.25 -9.68 0.38
C LEU A 221 -10.11 -11.08 0.98
N LEU A 222 -10.48 -11.25 2.25
CA LEU A 222 -10.43 -12.53 2.96
C LEU A 222 -11.55 -13.47 2.51
N ALA A 223 -12.71 -12.91 2.19
CA ALA A 223 -13.86 -13.67 1.69
C ALA A 223 -13.64 -14.25 0.28
N ALA A 224 -12.73 -13.64 -0.50
CA ALA A 224 -12.39 -14.09 -1.85
C ALA A 224 -11.41 -15.29 -1.90
N LEU A 225 -10.90 -15.73 -0.76
CA LEU A 225 -10.03 -16.91 -0.70
C LEU A 225 -10.81 -18.19 -1.00
N GLY A 226 -10.12 -19.18 -1.56
CA GLY A 226 -10.63 -20.56 -1.63
C GLY A 226 -10.42 -21.31 -0.30
N GLU A 227 -11.01 -22.51 -0.18
CA GLU A 227 -10.86 -23.38 1.02
C GLU A 227 -9.39 -23.71 1.31
N ASP A 228 -8.57 -23.93 0.28
CA ASP A 228 -7.13 -24.21 0.40
C ASP A 228 -6.27 -22.97 0.68
N GLY A 229 -6.89 -21.80 0.72
CA GLY A 229 -6.23 -20.51 0.97
C GLY A 229 -5.79 -20.35 2.41
N VAL A 230 -5.04 -19.25 2.66
CA VAL A 230 -4.63 -18.85 4.01
C VAL A 230 -5.08 -17.42 4.28
N ALA A 231 -5.94 -17.25 5.28
CA ALA A 231 -6.38 -15.93 5.77
C ALA A 231 -5.49 -15.49 6.93
N ILE A 232 -4.85 -14.32 6.78
CA ILE A 232 -3.95 -13.74 7.78
C ILE A 232 -4.50 -12.39 8.20
N GLY A 233 -4.63 -12.11 9.50
CA GLY A 233 -5.15 -10.85 10.00
C GLY A 233 -4.47 -10.37 11.27
N ASN A 234 -4.46 -9.06 11.45
CA ASN A 234 -4.03 -8.42 12.69
C ASN A 234 -5.06 -8.71 13.80
N GLY A 235 -4.70 -9.54 14.77
CA GLY A 235 -5.56 -9.94 15.87
C GLY A 235 -5.73 -8.88 16.95
N ASP A 236 -4.93 -7.82 16.93
CA ASP A 236 -5.06 -6.69 17.85
C ASP A 236 -6.17 -5.70 17.39
N ASP A 237 -6.64 -5.85 16.15
CA ASP A 237 -7.79 -5.13 15.61
C ASP A 237 -9.02 -6.05 15.60
N ALA A 238 -10.01 -5.73 16.46
CA ALA A 238 -11.23 -6.53 16.61
C ALA A 238 -12.04 -6.63 15.31
N ARG A 239 -12.00 -5.60 14.43
CA ARG A 239 -12.68 -5.63 13.13
C ARG A 239 -11.98 -6.58 12.17
N VAL A 240 -10.66 -6.56 12.12
CA VAL A 240 -9.87 -7.52 11.33
C VAL A 240 -10.12 -8.94 11.83
N ALA A 241 -10.09 -9.17 13.15
CA ALA A 241 -10.37 -10.48 13.75
C ALA A 241 -11.77 -10.99 13.39
N ALA A 242 -12.78 -10.11 13.34
CA ALA A 242 -14.13 -10.45 12.91
C ALA A 242 -14.17 -10.83 11.42
N GLN A 243 -13.45 -10.11 10.55
CA GLN A 243 -13.42 -10.40 9.12
C GLN A 243 -12.70 -11.73 8.79
N ILE A 244 -11.74 -12.17 9.59
CA ILE A 244 -11.13 -13.51 9.48
C ILE A 244 -12.21 -14.60 9.57
N GLY A 245 -13.26 -14.39 10.35
CA GLY A 245 -14.40 -15.30 10.46
C GLY A 245 -15.15 -15.51 9.13
N ARG A 246 -15.24 -14.50 8.27
CA ARG A 246 -15.92 -14.54 6.96
C ARG A 246 -15.15 -15.33 5.90
N SER A 247 -13.85 -15.56 6.09
CA SER A 247 -13.04 -16.28 5.11
C SER A 247 -13.45 -17.76 5.02
N PRO A 248 -13.62 -18.31 3.82
CA PRO A 248 -13.82 -19.75 3.61
C PRO A 248 -12.53 -20.56 3.80
N ALA A 249 -11.35 -19.88 3.88
CA ALA A 249 -10.06 -20.55 4.03
C ALA A 249 -10.03 -21.43 5.28
N SER A 250 -9.54 -22.66 5.12
CA SER A 250 -9.38 -23.62 6.23
C SER A 250 -8.25 -23.22 7.19
N ARG A 251 -7.26 -22.49 6.70
CA ARG A 251 -6.12 -21.98 7.50
C ARG A 251 -6.31 -20.51 7.81
N LYS A 252 -6.44 -20.20 9.11
CA LYS A 252 -6.62 -18.82 9.61
C LYS A 252 -5.52 -18.52 10.61
N VAL A 253 -4.83 -17.38 10.44
CA VAL A 253 -3.71 -16.94 11.27
C VAL A 253 -3.98 -15.53 11.77
N LEU A 254 -4.09 -15.36 13.07
CA LEU A 254 -4.07 -14.06 13.72
C LEU A 254 -2.65 -13.75 14.22
N TYR A 255 -2.12 -12.60 13.84
CA TYR A 255 -0.83 -12.11 14.34
C TYR A 255 -1.04 -10.83 15.16
N GLY A 256 -0.17 -10.59 16.15
CA GLY A 256 -0.24 -9.40 17.01
C GLY A 256 0.37 -9.61 18.37
N PHE A 257 -0.04 -8.77 19.32
CA PHE A 257 0.38 -8.82 20.73
C PHE A 257 -0.65 -9.51 21.62
N GLY A 258 -1.93 -9.50 21.22
CA GLY A 258 -3.05 -10.05 21.97
C GLY A 258 -2.97 -11.56 22.19
N GLU A 259 -3.62 -12.03 23.27
CA GLU A 259 -3.61 -13.46 23.64
C GLU A 259 -4.28 -14.38 22.61
N GLY A 260 -5.19 -13.84 21.81
CA GLY A 260 -5.88 -14.57 20.73
C GLY A 260 -5.03 -14.80 19.48
N CYS A 261 -3.80 -14.25 19.40
CA CYS A 261 -2.95 -14.36 18.24
C CYS A 261 -2.19 -15.70 18.22
N SER A 262 -2.29 -16.43 17.12
CA SER A 262 -1.53 -17.67 16.89
C SER A 262 -0.06 -17.41 16.57
N LEU A 263 0.26 -16.24 15.99
CA LEU A 263 1.63 -15.70 15.89
C LEU A 263 1.71 -14.45 16.78
N ARG A 264 2.18 -14.64 17.99
CA ARG A 264 2.11 -13.63 19.06
C ARG A 264 3.46 -13.04 19.40
N ALA A 265 3.58 -11.72 19.41
CA ALA A 265 4.67 -11.02 20.07
C ALA A 265 4.43 -11.00 21.58
N LEU A 266 5.21 -11.77 22.32
CA LEU A 266 5.14 -11.88 23.78
C LEU A 266 5.75 -10.64 24.46
N ALA A 267 6.74 -10.02 23.81
CA ALA A 267 7.40 -8.82 24.26
C ALA A 267 7.92 -8.00 23.06
N ARG A 268 7.95 -6.69 23.23
CA ARG A 268 8.58 -5.73 22.35
C ARG A 268 9.50 -4.83 23.18
N GLU A 269 10.77 -4.82 22.87
CA GLU A 269 11.78 -3.91 23.43
C GLU A 269 12.10 -2.85 22.37
N PRO A 270 11.66 -1.59 22.53
CA PRO A 270 11.98 -0.52 21.59
C PRO A 270 13.46 -0.14 21.64
N ARG A 271 14.05 0.14 20.46
CA ARG A 271 15.47 0.48 20.27
C ARG A 271 15.67 1.77 19.48
N GLY A 272 14.80 2.75 19.73
CA GLY A 272 14.84 4.04 19.04
C GLY A 272 14.68 3.89 17.53
N LEU A 273 15.49 4.62 16.78
CA LEU A 273 15.52 4.52 15.31
C LEU A 273 15.96 3.13 14.80
N GLY A 274 16.62 2.33 15.61
CA GLY A 274 16.96 0.94 15.31
C GLY A 274 15.77 -0.02 15.32
N GLY A 275 14.56 0.47 15.64
CA GLY A 275 13.35 -0.33 15.63
C GLY A 275 13.04 -1.01 16.96
N SER A 276 12.92 -2.34 16.98
CA SER A 276 12.55 -3.11 18.18
C SER A 276 13.14 -4.53 18.15
N LEU A 277 13.41 -5.09 19.33
CA LEU A 277 13.55 -6.55 19.49
C LEU A 277 12.16 -7.12 19.84
N LEU A 278 11.72 -8.11 19.09
CA LEU A 278 10.46 -8.82 19.31
C LEU A 278 10.73 -10.24 19.76
N ARG A 279 10.09 -10.65 20.83
CA ARG A 279 10.03 -12.04 21.27
C ARG A 279 8.72 -12.65 20.80
N VAL A 280 8.78 -13.56 19.83
CA VAL A 280 7.59 -14.07 19.12
C VAL A 280 7.43 -15.57 19.35
N ALA A 281 6.21 -15.98 19.69
CA ALA A 281 5.83 -17.40 19.74
C ALA A 281 4.76 -17.70 18.69
N ALA A 282 4.84 -18.87 18.08
CA ALA A 282 3.84 -19.37 17.16
C ALA A 282 3.11 -20.57 17.78
N ASN A 283 1.78 -20.50 17.86
CA ASN A 283 0.92 -21.56 18.41
C ASN A 283 1.39 -22.10 19.79
N GLY A 284 1.91 -21.20 20.65
CA GLY A 284 2.43 -21.59 21.96
C GLY A 284 3.76 -22.34 21.95
N GLY A 285 4.44 -22.43 20.81
CA GLY A 285 5.77 -23.02 20.67
C GLY A 285 6.88 -22.21 21.34
N ALA A 286 8.12 -22.67 21.22
CA ALA A 286 9.29 -22.00 21.76
C ALA A 286 9.43 -20.59 21.13
N PRO A 287 9.65 -19.53 21.95
CA PRO A 287 9.82 -18.18 21.43
C PRO A 287 11.09 -18.02 20.60
N VAL A 288 10.99 -17.16 19.58
CA VAL A 288 12.11 -16.73 18.75
C VAL A 288 12.24 -15.21 18.87
N ASP A 289 13.45 -14.71 19.01
CA ASP A 289 13.75 -13.29 19.10
C ASP A 289 14.08 -12.75 17.70
N TYR A 290 13.35 -11.73 17.25
CA TYR A 290 13.52 -11.05 15.96
C TYR A 290 13.97 -9.61 16.16
N ASP A 291 15.08 -9.22 15.51
CA ASP A 291 15.51 -7.81 15.38
C ASP A 291 14.77 -7.17 14.22
N VAL A 292 13.88 -6.22 14.53
CA VAL A 292 12.99 -5.53 13.60
C VAL A 292 13.44 -4.09 13.44
N PRO A 293 14.20 -3.72 12.39
CA PRO A 293 14.74 -2.37 12.18
C PRO A 293 13.68 -1.38 11.63
N LEU A 294 12.44 -1.52 12.06
CA LEU A 294 11.34 -0.61 11.76
C LEU A 294 10.82 -0.02 13.08
N PRO A 295 10.77 1.31 13.23
CA PRO A 295 10.33 1.94 14.47
C PRO A 295 8.85 1.70 14.77
N GLY A 296 8.52 1.67 16.06
CA GLY A 296 7.16 1.66 16.55
C GLY A 296 6.45 0.31 16.43
N GLU A 297 5.22 0.29 16.90
CA GLU A 297 4.36 -0.89 16.91
C GLU A 297 3.93 -1.28 15.49
N ALA A 298 3.71 -0.31 14.59
CA ALA A 298 3.39 -0.59 13.19
C ALA A 298 4.51 -1.35 12.48
N GLY A 299 5.77 -1.03 12.76
CA GLY A 299 6.92 -1.78 12.25
C GLY A 299 6.94 -3.23 12.75
N ALA A 300 6.62 -3.42 14.03
CA ALA A 300 6.49 -4.74 14.64
C ALA A 300 5.36 -5.56 14.00
N LEU A 301 4.18 -4.96 13.81
CA LEU A 301 3.04 -5.62 13.16
C LEU A 301 3.33 -5.98 11.69
N ALA A 302 4.01 -5.10 10.94
CA ALA A 302 4.43 -5.40 9.58
C ALA A 302 5.42 -6.59 9.52
N ALA A 303 6.33 -6.68 10.50
CA ALA A 303 7.25 -7.81 10.63
C ALA A 303 6.51 -9.12 10.95
N LEU A 304 5.54 -9.09 11.87
CA LEU A 304 4.71 -10.27 12.20
C LEU A 304 3.89 -10.73 11.00
N ALA A 305 3.27 -9.79 10.26
CA ALA A 305 2.54 -10.11 9.04
C ALA A 305 3.47 -10.76 7.98
N ALA A 306 4.70 -10.25 7.84
CA ALA A 306 5.68 -10.82 6.92
C ALA A 306 6.08 -12.24 7.33
N VAL A 307 6.33 -12.50 8.61
CA VAL A 307 6.61 -13.85 9.13
C VAL A 307 5.42 -14.78 8.88
N ALA A 308 4.18 -14.33 9.17
CA ALA A 308 2.98 -15.14 8.95
C ALA A 308 2.80 -15.51 7.48
N ALA A 309 2.96 -14.54 6.56
CA ALA A 309 2.84 -14.76 5.13
C ALA A 309 3.95 -15.68 4.59
N ALA A 310 5.20 -15.46 5.00
CA ALA A 310 6.32 -16.28 4.58
C ALA A 310 6.14 -17.74 5.03
N ARG A 311 5.73 -18.00 6.29
CA ARG A 311 5.41 -19.34 6.78
C ARG A 311 4.26 -19.99 5.99
N ALA A 312 3.26 -19.20 5.60
CA ALA A 312 2.14 -19.73 4.82
C ALA A 312 2.55 -20.16 3.41
N VAL A 313 3.51 -19.46 2.80
CA VAL A 313 3.95 -19.67 1.42
C VAL A 313 5.10 -20.68 1.32
N VAL A 314 6.12 -20.55 2.20
CA VAL A 314 7.34 -21.38 2.15
C VAL A 314 7.17 -22.67 2.95
N GLY A 315 6.23 -22.70 3.91
CA GLY A 315 5.96 -23.90 4.73
C GLY A 315 7.03 -24.19 5.80
N ALA A 316 7.92 -23.22 6.09
CA ALA A 316 9.02 -23.35 7.03
C ALA A 316 9.10 -22.15 7.99
N ASP A 317 9.85 -22.33 9.10
CA ASP A 317 10.13 -21.22 10.01
C ASP A 317 11.02 -20.16 9.36
N VAL A 318 10.81 -18.92 9.75
CA VAL A 318 11.56 -17.76 9.24
C VAL A 318 12.81 -17.56 10.11
N PRO A 319 14.02 -17.64 9.53
CA PRO A 319 15.24 -17.32 10.26
C PRO A 319 15.28 -15.83 10.68
N PRO A 320 15.68 -15.50 11.92
CA PRO A 320 15.76 -14.12 12.40
C PRO A 320 16.61 -13.21 11.52
N GLU A 321 17.75 -13.72 11.04
CA GLU A 321 18.66 -12.97 10.15
C GLU A 321 18.04 -12.68 8.78
N ALA A 322 17.19 -13.57 8.25
CA ALA A 322 16.48 -13.36 6.99
C ALA A 322 15.44 -12.23 7.14
N LEU A 323 14.66 -12.24 8.23
CA LEU A 323 13.71 -11.15 8.51
C LEU A 323 14.43 -9.81 8.67
N ARG A 324 15.52 -9.77 9.44
CA ARG A 324 16.30 -8.55 9.64
C ARG A 324 16.86 -8.02 8.32
N ALA A 325 17.45 -8.86 7.50
CA ALA A 325 18.00 -8.48 6.19
C ALA A 325 16.91 -7.90 5.27
N ALA A 326 15.73 -8.51 5.25
CA ALA A 326 14.58 -8.03 4.50
C ALA A 326 14.09 -6.66 4.99
N LEU A 327 13.92 -6.49 6.30
CA LEU A 327 13.37 -5.26 6.86
C LEU A 327 14.36 -4.08 6.79
N LEU A 328 15.66 -4.32 6.75
CA LEU A 328 16.66 -3.28 6.45
C LEU A 328 16.46 -2.67 5.05
N ARG A 329 16.09 -3.50 4.05
CA ARG A 329 15.73 -3.01 2.70
C ARG A 329 14.49 -2.12 2.75
N VAL A 330 13.48 -2.49 3.55
CA VAL A 330 12.26 -1.69 3.74
C VAL A 330 12.57 -0.37 4.46
N ALA A 331 13.36 -0.41 5.52
CA ALA A 331 13.78 0.76 6.30
C ALA A 331 14.61 1.77 5.49
N ALA A 332 15.24 1.34 4.40
CA ALA A 332 16.03 2.20 3.53
C ALA A 332 15.19 3.03 2.55
N VAL A 333 13.90 2.71 2.37
CA VAL A 333 13.02 3.42 1.42
C VAL A 333 12.65 4.80 1.97
N ARG A 334 12.69 5.81 1.10
CA ARG A 334 12.42 7.23 1.45
C ARG A 334 11.31 7.79 0.56
N ASP A 335 10.09 7.34 0.78
CA ASP A 335 8.92 7.72 -0.04
C ASP A 335 7.75 8.35 0.74
N GLY A 336 8.04 8.89 1.93
CA GLY A 336 7.04 9.56 2.77
C GLY A 336 6.10 8.60 3.50
N ARG A 337 6.52 7.35 3.72
CA ARG A 337 5.75 6.35 4.49
C ARG A 337 6.49 6.01 5.79
N PHE A 338 6.43 6.96 6.73
CA PHE A 338 7.15 6.92 7.99
C PHE A 338 8.66 6.67 7.80
N ALA A 339 9.26 7.35 6.82
CA ALA A 339 10.70 7.29 6.59
C ALA A 339 11.43 8.07 7.69
N ALA A 340 12.18 7.36 8.53
CA ALA A 340 12.93 7.94 9.64
C ALA A 340 14.39 8.19 9.25
N GLU A 341 14.89 9.40 9.50
CA GLU A 341 16.27 9.76 9.22
C GLU A 341 16.80 10.78 10.23
N THR A 342 18.11 10.78 10.44
CA THR A 342 18.81 11.79 11.25
C THR A 342 19.49 12.77 10.32
N LEU A 343 19.13 14.05 10.43
CA LEU A 343 19.74 15.14 9.67
C LEU A 343 21.09 15.53 10.26
N ALA A 344 21.87 16.36 9.55
CA ALA A 344 23.25 16.69 9.92
C ALA A 344 23.37 17.42 11.27
N ASP A 345 22.35 18.17 11.70
CA ASP A 345 22.31 18.84 13.00
C ASP A 345 21.77 17.96 14.14
N GLY A 346 21.55 16.67 13.88
CA GLY A 346 21.02 15.69 14.82
C GLY A 346 19.50 15.67 14.92
N THR A 347 18.75 16.49 14.17
CA THR A 347 17.29 16.42 14.09
C THR A 347 16.85 15.07 13.53
N VAL A 348 15.88 14.44 14.16
CA VAL A 348 15.25 13.21 13.66
C VAL A 348 13.99 13.58 12.89
N LEU A 349 14.02 13.41 11.59
CA LEU A 349 12.87 13.63 10.71
C LEU A 349 12.12 12.30 10.50
N LEU A 350 10.83 12.31 10.82
CA LEU A 350 9.88 11.24 10.56
C LEU A 350 8.97 11.71 9.40
N ASP A 351 9.35 11.36 8.18
CA ASP A 351 8.61 11.75 6.97
C ASP A 351 7.49 10.74 6.70
N ASP A 352 6.26 11.15 6.98
CA ASP A 352 5.03 10.37 6.76
C ASP A 352 4.01 11.16 5.92
N THR A 353 4.53 11.79 4.87
CA THR A 353 3.82 12.76 4.03
C THR A 353 3.01 12.12 2.89
N TYR A 354 3.08 10.79 2.72
CA TYR A 354 2.45 10.13 1.59
C TYR A 354 0.90 10.14 1.68
N ASN A 355 0.34 9.77 2.83
CA ASN A 355 -1.10 9.79 3.09
C ASN A 355 -1.39 9.86 4.59
N SER A 356 -2.62 10.24 4.95
CA SER A 356 -3.06 10.30 6.36
C SER A 356 -4.52 9.90 6.48
N ASN A 357 -4.79 9.00 7.41
CA ASN A 357 -6.09 8.70 7.99
C ASN A 357 -5.94 8.54 9.50
N THR A 358 -7.03 8.43 10.25
CA THR A 358 -7.02 8.36 11.72
C THR A 358 -6.17 7.19 12.26
N GLY A 359 -6.26 6.01 11.63
CA GLY A 359 -5.48 4.83 12.03
C GLY A 359 -3.99 5.03 11.87
N SER A 360 -3.55 5.52 10.71
CA SER A 360 -2.14 5.80 10.45
C SER A 360 -1.62 6.97 11.29
N ALA A 361 -2.44 8.03 11.52
CA ALA A 361 -2.07 9.16 12.36
C ALA A 361 -1.85 8.72 13.82
N ARG A 362 -2.74 7.89 14.39
CA ARG A 362 -2.59 7.29 15.71
C ARG A 362 -1.26 6.55 15.85
N SER A 363 -0.94 5.70 14.89
CA SER A 363 0.31 4.93 14.89
C SER A 363 1.55 5.82 14.80
N SER A 364 1.54 6.81 13.91
CA SER A 364 2.68 7.72 13.71
C SER A 364 2.91 8.61 14.92
N LEU A 365 1.84 9.14 15.53
CA LEU A 365 1.92 9.95 16.76
C LEU A 365 2.48 9.15 17.92
N LYS A 366 1.98 7.91 18.14
CA LYS A 366 2.48 7.00 19.18
C LYS A 366 3.98 6.73 19.00
N THR A 367 4.40 6.43 17.77
CA THR A 367 5.80 6.13 17.46
C THR A 367 6.68 7.37 17.60
N ALA A 368 6.22 8.55 17.14
CA ALA A 368 6.96 9.79 17.28
C ALA A 368 7.18 10.18 18.76
N ARG A 369 6.15 9.99 19.61
CA ARG A 369 6.26 10.22 21.06
C ARG A 369 7.24 9.23 21.69
N GLU A 370 7.10 7.94 21.39
CA GLU A 370 8.03 6.90 21.86
C GLU A 370 9.48 7.22 21.52
N LEU A 371 9.76 7.61 20.29
CA LEU A 371 11.11 8.00 19.86
C LEU A 371 11.63 9.25 20.59
N ALA A 372 10.78 10.27 20.76
CA ALA A 372 11.16 11.47 21.47
C ALA A 372 11.49 11.19 22.95
N ASP A 373 10.74 10.31 23.60
CA ASP A 373 10.99 9.88 24.99
C ASP A 373 12.31 9.11 25.12
N GLN A 374 12.53 8.10 24.25
CA GLN A 374 13.75 7.29 24.28
C GLN A 374 15.00 8.11 24.01
N LEU A 375 14.91 9.10 23.12
CA LEU A 375 16.01 9.98 22.76
C LEU A 375 16.16 11.16 23.74
N HIS A 376 15.22 11.36 24.69
CA HIS A 376 15.13 12.51 25.57
C HIS A 376 15.12 13.85 24.81
N ARG A 377 14.29 13.94 23.74
CA ARG A 377 14.24 15.07 22.80
C ARG A 377 12.84 15.70 22.76
N ARG A 378 12.82 16.96 22.32
CA ARG A 378 11.58 17.66 22.04
C ARG A 378 10.85 17.01 20.88
N LEU A 379 9.52 16.88 20.98
CA LEU A 379 8.64 16.46 19.89
C LEU A 379 8.05 17.69 19.21
N VAL A 380 8.18 17.75 17.88
CA VAL A 380 7.52 18.71 17.00
C VAL A 380 6.61 17.95 16.06
N LEU A 381 5.35 18.37 15.98
CA LEU A 381 4.36 17.79 15.07
C LEU A 381 4.03 18.79 13.95
N VAL A 382 4.11 18.34 12.71
CA VAL A 382 3.62 19.07 11.52
C VAL A 382 2.56 18.20 10.88
N LEU A 383 1.29 18.55 11.10
CA LEU A 383 0.14 17.74 10.73
C LEU A 383 -0.72 18.49 9.71
N GLY A 384 -1.01 17.86 8.59
CA GLY A 384 -1.92 18.39 7.59
C GLY A 384 -3.26 17.68 7.57
N GLU A 385 -4.17 18.25 6.78
CA GLU A 385 -5.53 17.74 6.58
C GLU A 385 -5.55 16.27 6.15
N MET A 386 -6.52 15.52 6.67
CA MET A 386 -6.91 14.19 6.19
C MET A 386 -8.04 14.36 5.18
N ARG A 387 -7.81 13.95 3.93
CA ARG A 387 -8.79 14.08 2.83
C ARG A 387 -9.62 12.81 2.67
N GLU A 388 -10.70 12.91 1.90
CA GLU A 388 -11.60 11.81 1.53
C GLU A 388 -12.37 11.21 2.75
N MET A 389 -12.52 12.02 3.82
CA MET A 389 -13.23 11.66 5.02
C MET A 389 -14.75 11.94 4.93
N GLY A 390 -15.21 12.66 3.89
CA GLY A 390 -16.62 12.97 3.68
C GLY A 390 -17.30 13.52 4.95
N PRO A 391 -18.49 13.01 5.32
CA PRO A 391 -19.22 13.49 6.51
C PRO A 391 -18.48 13.30 7.85
N LEU A 392 -17.49 12.41 7.92
CA LEU A 392 -16.73 12.14 9.14
C LEU A 392 -15.53 13.06 9.32
N ALA A 393 -15.24 13.96 8.36
CA ALA A 393 -14.03 14.80 8.36
C ALA A 393 -13.81 15.53 9.69
N ALA A 394 -14.82 16.25 10.19
CA ALA A 394 -14.72 16.99 11.44
C ALA A 394 -14.44 16.07 12.65
N GLN A 395 -15.18 14.98 12.76
CA GLN A 395 -15.04 14.02 13.86
C GLN A 395 -13.67 13.37 13.89
N GLU A 396 -13.17 12.93 12.72
CA GLU A 396 -11.88 12.24 12.60
C GLU A 396 -10.71 13.20 12.85
N HIS A 397 -10.82 14.47 12.43
CA HIS A 397 -9.84 15.49 12.76
C HIS A 397 -9.85 15.82 14.26
N ASP A 398 -11.01 15.90 14.91
CA ASP A 398 -11.09 16.09 16.35
C ASP A 398 -10.47 14.90 17.13
N GLU A 399 -10.63 13.66 16.64
CA GLU A 399 -9.95 12.49 17.21
C GLU A 399 -8.43 12.59 17.09
N VAL A 400 -7.91 12.93 15.90
CA VAL A 400 -6.46 13.11 15.69
C VAL A 400 -5.94 14.30 16.50
N ALA A 401 -6.73 15.38 16.65
CA ALA A 401 -6.37 16.51 17.51
C ALA A 401 -6.14 16.07 18.96
N ARG A 402 -7.06 15.24 19.53
CA ARG A 402 -6.91 14.67 20.87
C ARG A 402 -5.65 13.80 21.00
N LEU A 403 -5.39 12.97 19.99
CA LEU A 403 -4.18 12.14 19.96
C LEU A 403 -2.89 12.97 19.86
N ALA A 404 -2.90 14.04 19.07
CA ALA A 404 -1.78 14.95 18.92
C ALA A 404 -1.47 15.71 20.22
N VAL A 405 -2.52 16.17 20.93
CA VAL A 405 -2.37 16.79 22.27
C VAL A 405 -1.84 15.78 23.28
N ALA A 406 -2.38 14.55 23.29
CA ALA A 406 -1.93 13.47 24.18
C ALA A 406 -0.47 13.06 23.93
N ALA A 407 0.05 13.23 22.72
CA ALA A 407 1.46 13.05 22.42
C ALA A 407 2.36 14.13 23.06
N ALA A 408 1.80 15.16 23.69
CA ALA A 408 2.49 16.23 24.40
C ALA A 408 3.66 16.86 23.58
N PRO A 409 3.43 17.35 22.37
CA PRO A 409 4.48 17.99 21.59
C PRO A 409 4.87 19.33 22.20
N THR A 410 6.09 19.77 21.97
CA THR A 410 6.52 21.13 22.35
C THR A 410 5.99 22.17 21.35
N LEU A 411 5.76 21.75 20.11
CA LEU A 411 5.22 22.59 19.04
C LEU A 411 4.33 21.74 18.14
N LEU A 412 3.17 22.26 17.76
CA LEU A 412 2.30 21.70 16.74
C LEU A 412 2.07 22.73 15.62
N VAL A 413 2.38 22.37 14.41
CA VAL A 413 2.07 23.13 13.20
C VAL A 413 1.00 22.38 12.42
N ALA A 414 -0.12 23.04 12.18
CA ALA A 414 -1.23 22.49 11.41
C ALA A 414 -1.28 23.12 10.02
N VAL A 415 -1.63 22.32 9.00
CA VAL A 415 -1.58 22.80 7.61
C VAL A 415 -2.81 22.34 6.82
N ASN A 416 -3.51 23.31 6.24
CA ASN A 416 -4.64 23.16 5.33
C ASN A 416 -5.95 22.69 6.00
N GLY A 417 -7.06 23.29 5.58
CA GLY A 417 -8.44 22.85 5.84
C GLY A 417 -8.76 22.51 7.30
N GLU A 418 -9.36 21.35 7.50
CA GLU A 418 -9.78 20.83 8.82
C GLU A 418 -8.61 20.61 9.81
N ALA A 419 -7.37 20.64 9.36
CA ALA A 419 -6.21 20.58 10.26
C ALA A 419 -6.11 21.79 11.20
N GLU A 420 -6.82 22.89 10.95
CA GLU A 420 -6.94 24.02 11.89
C GLU A 420 -7.43 23.55 13.29
N ARG A 421 -8.23 22.47 13.34
CA ARG A 421 -8.68 21.84 14.60
C ARG A 421 -7.51 21.35 15.47
N PHE A 422 -6.43 20.87 14.83
CA PHE A 422 -5.23 20.44 15.56
C PHE A 422 -4.55 21.62 16.25
N ALA A 423 -4.41 22.76 15.55
CA ALA A 423 -3.81 23.96 16.13
C ALA A 423 -4.65 24.53 17.27
N ARG A 424 -5.97 24.53 17.13
CA ARG A 424 -6.90 25.00 18.15
C ARG A 424 -6.83 24.14 19.40
N ALA A 425 -6.93 22.80 19.26
CA ALA A 425 -6.84 21.88 20.38
C ALA A 425 -5.48 21.98 21.11
N ALA A 426 -4.39 22.15 20.37
CA ALA A 426 -3.07 22.39 20.93
C ALA A 426 -3.01 23.70 21.73
N GLN A 427 -3.58 24.78 21.22
CA GLN A 427 -3.64 26.07 21.89
C GLN A 427 -4.46 25.99 23.18
N GLU A 428 -5.62 25.34 23.16
CA GLU A 428 -6.47 25.11 24.34
C GLU A 428 -5.75 24.29 25.43
N ALA A 429 -4.86 23.37 25.02
CA ALA A 429 -4.01 22.59 25.90
C ALA A 429 -2.72 23.32 26.34
N GLY A 430 -2.51 24.57 25.97
CA GLY A 430 -1.32 25.35 26.31
C GLY A 430 -0.06 24.95 25.53
N ILE A 431 -0.20 24.22 24.41
CA ILE A 431 0.89 23.82 23.52
C ILE A 431 1.09 24.91 22.49
N ALA A 432 2.36 25.29 22.25
CA ALA A 432 2.71 26.25 21.19
C ALA A 432 2.21 25.71 19.83
N SER A 433 1.41 26.49 19.11
CA SER A 433 0.82 26.05 17.86
C SER A 433 0.75 27.15 16.81
N ALA A 434 0.70 26.75 15.54
CA ALA A 434 0.48 27.63 14.39
C ALA A 434 -0.34 26.90 13.32
N PHE A 435 -1.08 27.67 12.50
CA PHE A 435 -1.81 27.18 11.34
C PHE A 435 -1.33 27.90 10.07
N PHE A 436 -1.21 27.17 8.97
CA PHE A 436 -0.87 27.68 7.64
C PHE A 436 -1.83 27.10 6.60
N SER A 437 -2.12 27.88 5.57
CA SER A 437 -3.03 27.45 4.51
C SER A 437 -2.40 26.45 3.55
N THR A 438 -1.06 26.46 3.39
CA THR A 438 -0.33 25.57 2.48
C THR A 438 0.98 25.06 3.09
N GLY A 439 1.48 23.95 2.54
CA GLY A 439 2.79 23.41 2.91
C GLY A 439 3.94 24.34 2.52
N GLU A 440 3.81 25.05 1.42
CA GLU A 440 4.78 26.05 0.95
C GLU A 440 4.92 27.24 1.93
N GLU A 441 3.82 27.72 2.50
CA GLU A 441 3.85 28.75 3.55
C GLU A 441 4.43 28.21 4.86
N ALA A 442 4.06 26.99 5.25
CA ALA A 442 4.53 26.38 6.48
C ALA A 442 6.05 26.07 6.47
N ALA A 443 6.59 25.66 5.32
CA ALA A 443 7.95 25.15 5.19
C ALA A 443 9.05 26.08 5.75
N PRO A 444 9.14 27.38 5.38
CA PRO A 444 10.16 28.29 5.94
C PRO A 444 9.95 28.58 7.43
N HIS A 445 8.71 28.52 7.91
CA HIS A 445 8.40 28.75 9.33
C HIS A 445 8.84 27.55 10.16
N VAL A 446 8.47 26.32 9.74
CA VAL A 446 8.88 25.09 10.40
C VAL A 446 10.41 24.97 10.44
N ALA A 447 11.11 25.23 9.34
CA ALA A 447 12.57 25.21 9.29
C ALA A 447 13.24 26.14 10.32
N ARG A 448 12.62 27.26 10.68
CA ARG A 448 13.09 28.20 11.72
C ARG A 448 12.73 27.78 13.14
N LEU A 449 11.57 27.15 13.35
CA LEU A 449 11.02 26.81 14.66
C LEU A 449 11.60 25.50 15.22
N VAL A 450 11.93 24.56 14.34
CA VAL A 450 12.62 23.31 14.71
C VAL A 450 14.03 23.64 15.19
N ARG A 451 14.48 22.98 16.23
CA ARG A 451 15.82 23.14 16.81
C ARG A 451 16.68 21.91 16.53
N PRO A 452 18.01 22.07 16.47
CA PRO A 452 18.91 20.94 16.39
C PRO A 452 18.57 19.86 17.43
N GLY A 453 18.49 18.62 16.99
CA GLY A 453 18.19 17.50 17.88
C GLY A 453 16.70 17.23 18.14
N ASP A 454 15.76 18.03 17.65
CA ASP A 454 14.32 17.73 17.78
C ASP A 454 13.94 16.43 17.08
N VAL A 455 12.86 15.78 17.52
CA VAL A 455 12.12 14.75 16.76
C VAL A 455 10.96 15.44 16.07
N VAL A 456 10.89 15.36 14.75
CA VAL A 456 9.90 16.06 13.93
C VAL A 456 9.09 15.04 13.13
N LEU A 457 7.79 14.93 13.40
CA LEU A 457 6.86 14.18 12.57
C LEU A 457 6.20 15.12 11.56
N VAL A 458 6.27 14.77 10.26
CA VAL A 458 5.57 15.48 9.19
C VAL A 458 4.59 14.51 8.55
N LYS A 459 3.26 14.77 8.68
CA LYS A 459 2.22 13.85 8.20
C LYS A 459 1.00 14.58 7.65
N ALA A 460 0.54 14.18 6.46
CA ALA A 460 -0.69 14.67 5.84
C ALA A 460 -1.20 13.71 4.76
N SER A 461 -2.44 13.94 4.30
CA SER A 461 -2.88 13.41 3.01
C SER A 461 -2.05 14.00 1.86
N ARG A 462 -1.81 13.20 0.82
CA ARG A 462 -0.93 13.53 -0.31
C ARG A 462 -1.25 14.87 -0.98
N GLY A 463 -2.54 15.22 -1.05
CA GLY A 463 -2.99 16.47 -1.67
C GLY A 463 -2.60 17.74 -0.91
N VAL A 464 -2.17 17.64 0.36
CA VAL A 464 -1.68 18.78 1.17
C VAL A 464 -0.23 19.14 0.85
N ARG A 465 0.53 18.19 0.27
CA ARG A 465 1.91 18.37 -0.21
C ARG A 465 2.92 18.73 0.89
N LEU A 466 2.81 18.11 2.06
CA LEU A 466 3.75 18.33 3.17
C LEU A 466 5.16 17.78 2.90
N GLU A 467 5.40 17.07 1.80
CA GLU A 467 6.75 16.77 1.32
C GLU A 467 7.59 18.03 1.08
N THR A 468 6.96 19.19 0.88
CA THR A 468 7.64 20.50 0.80
C THR A 468 8.28 20.87 2.14
N VAL A 469 7.60 20.63 3.26
CA VAL A 469 8.13 20.86 4.62
C VAL A 469 9.28 19.91 4.91
N ALA A 470 9.11 18.61 4.64
CA ALA A 470 10.17 17.62 4.83
C ALA A 470 11.42 17.96 4.01
N SER A 471 11.23 18.39 2.75
CA SER A 471 12.34 18.84 1.88
C SER A 471 13.04 20.11 2.41
N ALA A 472 12.27 21.08 2.92
CA ALA A 472 12.84 22.29 3.51
C ALA A 472 13.67 22.00 4.76
N LEU A 473 13.24 21.05 5.61
CA LEU A 473 13.99 20.58 6.76
C LEU A 473 15.34 19.94 6.34
N ARG A 474 15.32 19.07 5.32
CA ARG A 474 16.55 18.46 4.77
C ARG A 474 17.51 19.49 4.18
N ALA A 475 16.99 20.52 3.53
CA ALA A 475 17.82 21.56 2.91
C ALA A 475 18.42 22.55 3.91
N ALA A 476 17.77 22.75 5.07
CA ALA A 476 18.21 23.70 6.09
C ALA A 476 19.20 23.12 7.10
N ARG A 477 19.43 21.83 7.06
CA ARG A 477 20.17 21.06 8.08
C ARG A 477 21.07 20.04 7.42
#